data_1ca5663d00ccf837536574e81f13a1b0
#
_entry.id   1ca5663d00ccf837536574e81f13a1b0
#
_cell.length_a   1.000
_cell.length_b   1.000
_cell.length_c   1.000
_cell.angle_alpha   90.00
_cell.angle_beta   90.00
_cell.angle_gamma   90.00
#
_symmetry.space_group_name_H-M   'P 1'
#
loop_
_entity.id
_entity.type
_entity.pdbx_description
1 polymer ?
#
loop_
_entity_poly.entity_id
_entity_poly.type
_entity_poly.pdbx_seq_one_letter_code
_entity_poly.pdbx_strand_id
1 'polypeptide(L)'
;MKPDARYAVQMSGIVKTFGTFTALDHVDLTVQKGTIHAVLGENGAGKSTLMNVLYGLYQADEGQICLNGEPVVINTPNDAIAHGIGMVHQHFMLVDNFTVTQNIVLGSEVCGAAGILDMKKAREKVCQIIEQYGLEVDPDAKIEDISVGMQQRVEILKALYRGADILILDEPTAVLTPQEIDRLIQIMHDLTSAGKTIIVITHKLKEIKASSNTCTIIRRGQYVDEVTVADVTEENLADMMVGHHVNLQVEKQPATPGKTVFEIRDLHVNDERGIETVKGLDLVVRSGEIVGIAGIDGNGQKELVEAITCLTKATSGKILVNGEEIQNTAPRNVIDHKVSTIHEDRQKRGLVLPFTVAENAMLEKYRTPEFGKHGMLDGAKMHEYTEQLIADYDVRPADCADKTAGGLSGGNQQKVIIAREVSNDPDVLIAVQPTRGLDVGAIEYVHKALVAERDRGTAILLISLELDEVMSVSDTIDVIYDGRITGTFKQGEVDENKIGLLMAGGE
;
A
#
# COMPACT_ATOMS: atom_id res chain seq x y z
N MET A 1 21.60 -19.37 -18.11
CA MET A 1 22.71 -18.39 -17.94
C MET A 1 23.95 -19.13 -17.45
N LYS A 2 25.21 -18.70 -17.73
CA LYS A 2 26.40 -19.36 -17.13
C LYS A 2 26.68 -18.76 -15.76
N PRO A 3 27.05 -19.58 -14.74
CA PRO A 3 27.45 -19.08 -13.41
C PRO A 3 28.60 -18.10 -13.50
N ASP A 4 28.48 -16.93 -12.82
CA ASP A 4 29.47 -15.87 -12.82
C ASP A 4 29.62 -15.26 -11.40
N ALA A 5 30.85 -15.31 -10.87
CA ALA A 5 31.17 -14.85 -9.52
C ALA A 5 31.03 -13.33 -9.29
N ARG A 6 30.81 -12.53 -10.34
CA ARG A 6 30.48 -11.09 -10.23
C ARG A 6 29.10 -10.85 -9.64
N TYR A 7 28.20 -11.82 -9.80
CA TYR A 7 26.84 -11.71 -9.29
C TYR A 7 26.72 -12.37 -7.90
N ALA A 8 26.05 -11.71 -6.99
CA ALA A 8 25.67 -12.28 -5.70
C ALA A 8 24.56 -13.32 -5.89
N VAL A 9 23.59 -13.02 -6.78
CA VAL A 9 22.47 -13.91 -7.11
C VAL A 9 22.33 -13.99 -8.62
N GLN A 10 22.16 -15.22 -9.11
CA GLN A 10 21.70 -15.50 -10.48
C GLN A 10 20.58 -16.56 -10.39
N MET A 11 19.41 -16.21 -10.89
CA MET A 11 18.29 -17.13 -11.06
C MET A 11 18.04 -17.25 -12.56
N SER A 12 17.94 -18.46 -13.08
CA SER A 12 17.83 -18.70 -14.52
C SER A 12 16.66 -19.62 -14.82
N GLY A 13 15.73 -19.14 -15.66
CA GLY A 13 14.58 -19.90 -16.13
C GLY A 13 13.66 -20.39 -15.01
N ILE A 14 13.44 -19.58 -13.98
CA ILE A 14 12.61 -19.97 -12.83
C ILE A 14 11.15 -20.09 -13.23
N VAL A 15 10.58 -21.28 -13.01
CA VAL A 15 9.15 -21.57 -13.18
C VAL A 15 8.55 -21.88 -11.81
N LYS A 16 7.37 -21.31 -11.54
CA LYS A 16 6.57 -21.63 -10.37
C LYS A 16 5.09 -21.63 -10.69
N THR A 17 4.44 -22.75 -10.41
CA THR A 17 2.99 -22.94 -10.62
C THR A 17 2.28 -23.21 -9.31
N PHE A 18 1.03 -22.73 -9.21
CA PHE A 18 0.10 -23.02 -8.12
C PHE A 18 -1.20 -23.59 -8.72
N GLY A 19 -1.32 -24.91 -8.72
CA GLY A 19 -2.41 -25.61 -9.40
C GLY A 19 -2.36 -25.33 -10.91
N THR A 20 -3.36 -24.66 -11.46
CA THR A 20 -3.43 -24.28 -12.88
C THR A 20 -2.86 -22.88 -13.18
N PHE A 21 -2.45 -22.14 -12.16
CA PHE A 21 -1.94 -20.78 -12.30
C PHE A 21 -0.41 -20.79 -12.31
N THR A 22 0.20 -20.28 -13.39
CA THR A 22 1.66 -20.08 -13.48
C THR A 22 2.00 -18.68 -12.98
N ALA A 23 2.63 -18.61 -11.82
CA ALA A 23 3.04 -17.36 -11.17
C ALA A 23 4.38 -16.83 -11.69
N LEU A 24 5.28 -17.73 -12.10
CA LEU A 24 6.55 -17.41 -12.76
C LEU A 24 6.73 -18.32 -13.96
N ASP A 25 7.04 -17.73 -15.10
CA ASP A 25 7.22 -18.41 -16.38
C ASP A 25 8.60 -18.08 -16.95
N HIS A 26 9.59 -18.95 -16.68
CA HIS A 26 10.98 -18.84 -17.11
C HIS A 26 11.64 -17.48 -16.76
N VAL A 27 11.46 -17.02 -15.53
CA VAL A 27 11.99 -15.74 -15.09
C VAL A 27 13.49 -15.82 -14.78
N ASP A 28 14.23 -14.87 -15.34
CA ASP A 28 15.65 -14.65 -15.05
C ASP A 28 15.82 -13.47 -14.08
N LEU A 29 16.82 -13.53 -13.19
CA LEU A 29 17.24 -12.45 -12.31
C LEU A 29 18.76 -12.49 -12.13
N THR A 30 19.42 -11.32 -12.28
CA THR A 30 20.82 -11.15 -11.97
C THR A 30 21.04 -9.99 -11.01
N VAL A 31 21.79 -10.22 -9.94
CA VAL A 31 22.08 -9.21 -8.92
C VAL A 31 23.59 -9.10 -8.72
N GLN A 32 24.16 -7.93 -9.01
CA GLN A 32 25.60 -7.69 -8.83
C GLN A 32 25.94 -7.58 -7.34
N LYS A 33 27.16 -8.02 -6.98
CA LYS A 33 27.66 -7.91 -5.61
C LYS A 33 27.84 -6.45 -5.19
N GLY A 34 27.44 -6.14 -3.95
CA GLY A 34 27.64 -4.81 -3.36
C GLY A 34 26.79 -3.71 -3.99
N THR A 35 25.67 -4.06 -4.62
CA THR A 35 24.74 -3.12 -5.23
C THR A 35 23.35 -3.21 -4.63
N ILE A 36 22.53 -2.20 -4.89
CA ILE A 36 21.11 -2.22 -4.66
C ILE A 36 20.42 -2.54 -5.99
N HIS A 37 19.73 -3.66 -6.04
CA HIS A 37 18.99 -4.13 -7.21
C HIS A 37 17.49 -4.09 -6.94
N ALA A 38 16.73 -3.38 -7.75
CA ALA A 38 15.27 -3.34 -7.65
C ALA A 38 14.62 -4.46 -8.45
N VAL A 39 13.53 -5.03 -7.92
CA VAL A 39 12.60 -5.89 -8.65
C VAL A 39 11.28 -5.15 -8.77
N LEU A 40 10.99 -4.66 -9.99
CA LEU A 40 9.83 -3.84 -10.32
C LEU A 40 8.76 -4.67 -11.05
N GLY A 41 7.51 -4.39 -10.78
CA GLY A 41 6.37 -4.96 -11.48
C GLY A 41 5.07 -4.64 -10.77
N GLU A 42 3.95 -4.82 -11.45
CA GLU A 42 2.61 -4.64 -10.90
C GLU A 42 2.32 -5.62 -9.74
N ASN A 43 1.25 -5.36 -8.99
CA ASN A 43 0.78 -6.30 -7.99
C ASN A 43 0.31 -7.60 -8.66
N GLY A 44 0.78 -8.74 -8.14
CA GLY A 44 0.55 -10.04 -8.79
C GLY A 44 1.47 -10.37 -9.96
N ALA A 45 2.47 -9.52 -10.27
CA ALA A 45 3.44 -9.79 -11.34
C ALA A 45 4.41 -10.95 -11.05
N GLY A 46 4.44 -11.48 -9.81
CA GLY A 46 5.31 -12.58 -9.42
C GLY A 46 6.53 -12.19 -8.59
N LYS A 47 6.73 -10.90 -8.25
CA LYS A 47 7.90 -10.40 -7.50
C LYS A 47 8.14 -11.13 -6.18
N SER A 48 7.15 -11.11 -5.28
CA SER A 48 7.24 -11.79 -3.97
C SER A 48 7.34 -13.31 -4.14
N THR A 49 6.74 -13.89 -5.19
CA THR A 49 6.89 -15.32 -5.50
C THR A 49 8.34 -15.64 -5.87
N LEU A 50 8.99 -14.81 -6.70
CA LEU A 50 10.40 -14.99 -7.08
C LEU A 50 11.32 -14.89 -5.86
N MET A 51 11.08 -13.92 -4.98
CA MET A 51 11.86 -13.77 -3.75
C MET A 51 11.59 -14.88 -2.74
N ASN A 52 10.36 -15.37 -2.64
CA ASN A 52 10.02 -16.53 -1.82
C ASN A 52 10.69 -17.82 -2.33
N VAL A 53 10.92 -17.95 -3.64
CA VAL A 53 11.73 -19.04 -4.20
C VAL A 53 13.19 -18.85 -3.79
N LEU A 54 13.76 -17.65 -3.88
CA LEU A 54 15.14 -17.37 -3.47
C LEU A 54 15.35 -17.57 -1.96
N TYR A 55 14.34 -17.23 -1.16
CA TYR A 55 14.39 -17.39 0.31
C TYR A 55 13.98 -18.79 0.80
N GLY A 56 13.56 -19.69 -0.12
CA GLY A 56 13.23 -21.07 0.23
C GLY A 56 11.87 -21.31 0.89
N LEU A 57 10.95 -20.33 0.81
CA LEU A 57 9.55 -20.51 1.19
C LEU A 57 8.78 -21.30 0.14
N TYR A 58 9.16 -21.17 -1.13
CA TYR A 58 8.66 -21.98 -2.24
C TYR A 58 9.81 -22.65 -2.96
N GLN A 59 9.57 -23.86 -3.46
CA GLN A 59 10.50 -24.52 -4.37
C GLN A 59 10.14 -24.15 -5.81
N ALA A 60 11.15 -23.82 -6.63
CA ALA A 60 10.95 -23.68 -8.07
C ALA A 60 10.56 -25.04 -8.68
N ASP A 61 9.65 -25.02 -9.65
CA ASP A 61 9.28 -26.22 -10.38
C ASP A 61 10.33 -26.52 -11.47
N GLU A 62 10.93 -25.44 -12.05
CA GLU A 62 12.05 -25.50 -13.00
C GLU A 62 13.01 -24.31 -12.77
N GLY A 63 14.22 -24.42 -13.32
CA GLY A 63 15.23 -23.39 -13.27
C GLY A 63 16.38 -23.70 -12.33
N GLN A 64 17.30 -22.74 -12.20
CA GLN A 64 18.52 -22.88 -11.38
C GLN A 64 18.81 -21.61 -10.62
N ILE A 65 19.28 -21.76 -9.37
CA ILE A 65 19.78 -20.66 -8.54
C ILE A 65 21.28 -20.84 -8.36
N CYS A 66 22.04 -19.76 -8.59
CA CYS A 66 23.46 -19.68 -8.27
C CYS A 66 23.70 -18.51 -7.34
N LEU A 67 24.50 -18.72 -6.30
CA LEU A 67 24.98 -17.71 -5.38
C LEU A 67 26.48 -17.56 -5.52
N ASN A 68 26.96 -16.35 -5.73
CA ASN A 68 28.38 -16.06 -5.92
C ASN A 68 29.05 -16.87 -7.05
N GLY A 69 28.27 -17.26 -8.07
CA GLY A 69 28.73 -18.09 -9.18
C GLY A 69 28.69 -19.59 -8.93
N GLU A 70 28.20 -20.05 -7.79
CA GLU A 70 28.09 -21.48 -7.47
C GLU A 70 26.59 -21.90 -7.47
N PRO A 71 26.24 -23.01 -8.13
CA PRO A 71 24.88 -23.55 -8.07
C PRO A 71 24.52 -23.97 -6.65
N VAL A 72 23.33 -23.58 -6.19
CA VAL A 72 22.84 -23.92 -4.86
C VAL A 72 21.42 -24.47 -4.94
N VAL A 73 21.06 -25.29 -3.95
CA VAL A 73 19.69 -25.78 -3.76
C VAL A 73 19.16 -25.20 -2.45
N ILE A 74 18.09 -24.42 -2.55
CA ILE A 74 17.44 -23.77 -1.41
C ILE A 74 16.05 -24.37 -1.28
N ASN A 75 15.83 -25.21 -0.28
CA ASN A 75 14.56 -25.88 -0.04
C ASN A 75 13.78 -25.27 1.13
N THR A 76 14.48 -24.60 2.05
CA THR A 76 13.92 -24.04 3.27
C THR A 76 14.55 -22.66 3.56
N PRO A 77 13.89 -21.81 4.35
CA PRO A 77 14.47 -20.54 4.81
C PRO A 77 15.79 -20.72 5.57
N ASN A 78 15.97 -21.86 6.27
CA ASN A 78 17.23 -22.15 6.95
C ASN A 78 18.38 -22.36 5.96
N ASP A 79 18.12 -22.95 4.79
CA ASP A 79 19.13 -23.08 3.73
C ASP A 79 19.52 -21.69 3.20
N ALA A 80 18.55 -20.81 2.97
CA ALA A 80 18.80 -19.42 2.55
C ALA A 80 19.65 -18.67 3.58
N ILE A 81 19.30 -18.76 4.86
CA ILE A 81 20.07 -18.15 5.97
C ILE A 81 21.49 -18.72 6.02
N ALA A 82 21.68 -20.02 5.86
CA ALA A 82 22.99 -20.66 5.84
C ALA A 82 23.85 -20.18 4.66
N HIS A 83 23.23 -19.76 3.56
CA HIS A 83 23.89 -19.15 2.41
C HIS A 83 24.04 -17.62 2.53
N GLY A 84 23.72 -17.02 3.68
CA GLY A 84 23.84 -15.59 3.93
C GLY A 84 22.74 -14.75 3.31
N ILE A 85 21.56 -15.30 3.05
CA ILE A 85 20.39 -14.55 2.58
C ILE A 85 19.50 -14.21 3.78
N GLY A 86 19.17 -12.92 3.96
CA GLY A 86 18.20 -12.42 4.92
C GLY A 86 17.02 -11.78 4.21
N MET A 87 15.82 -11.88 4.76
CA MET A 87 14.62 -11.26 4.22
C MET A 87 13.89 -10.45 5.28
N VAL A 88 13.53 -9.23 4.93
CA VAL A 88 12.63 -8.35 5.66
C VAL A 88 11.30 -8.35 4.92
N HIS A 89 10.25 -8.85 5.57
CA HIS A 89 8.93 -8.99 4.98
C HIS A 89 8.15 -7.67 5.04
N GLN A 90 7.18 -7.52 4.17
CA GLN A 90 6.26 -6.37 4.11
C GLN A 90 5.53 -6.13 5.44
N HIS A 91 5.12 -7.21 6.14
CA HIS A 91 4.61 -7.15 7.49
C HIS A 91 5.70 -7.62 8.46
N PHE A 92 6.06 -6.79 9.42
CA PHE A 92 7.12 -7.09 10.37
C PHE A 92 6.79 -8.34 11.19
N MET A 93 7.79 -9.21 11.30
CA MET A 93 7.71 -10.45 12.09
C MET A 93 8.33 -10.23 13.47
N LEU A 94 7.88 -9.16 14.17
CA LEU A 94 8.33 -8.80 15.50
C LEU A 94 7.28 -9.18 16.54
N VAL A 95 7.74 -9.44 17.75
CA VAL A 95 6.90 -9.73 18.93
C VAL A 95 6.80 -8.46 19.76
N ASP A 96 5.63 -7.86 19.82
CA ASP A 96 5.39 -6.51 20.35
C ASP A 96 5.85 -6.33 21.80
N ASN A 97 5.59 -7.30 22.68
CA ASN A 97 5.93 -7.24 24.11
C ASN A 97 7.38 -7.64 24.42
N PHE A 98 8.18 -7.99 23.39
CA PHE A 98 9.62 -8.29 23.53
C PHE A 98 10.44 -7.03 23.34
N THR A 99 11.65 -7.04 23.94
CA THR A 99 12.63 -5.98 23.65
C THR A 99 13.26 -6.17 22.28
N VAL A 100 13.89 -5.12 21.77
CA VAL A 100 14.69 -5.13 20.53
C VAL A 100 15.70 -6.29 20.55
N THR A 101 16.47 -6.42 21.66
CA THR A 101 17.43 -7.52 21.83
C THR A 101 16.75 -8.88 21.73
N GLN A 102 15.63 -9.07 22.41
CA GLN A 102 14.91 -10.35 22.41
C GLN A 102 14.41 -10.73 21.01
N ASN A 103 13.90 -9.76 20.26
CA ASN A 103 13.44 -9.97 18.89
C ASN A 103 14.59 -10.34 17.94
N ILE A 104 15.73 -9.64 18.04
CA ILE A 104 16.88 -9.88 17.16
C ILE A 104 17.45 -11.28 17.37
N VAL A 105 17.56 -11.74 18.61
CA VAL A 105 18.19 -13.04 18.90
C VAL A 105 17.22 -14.22 18.85
N LEU A 106 15.93 -13.99 18.71
CA LEU A 106 14.91 -15.02 18.64
C LEU A 106 15.19 -16.02 17.49
N GLY A 107 15.32 -17.30 17.82
CA GLY A 107 15.68 -18.36 16.87
C GLY A 107 17.17 -18.40 16.47
N SER A 108 18.02 -17.59 17.15
CA SER A 108 19.49 -17.62 17.00
C SER A 108 20.14 -17.22 18.33
N GLU A 109 19.64 -17.83 19.41
CA GLU A 109 19.95 -17.48 20.78
C GLU A 109 21.41 -17.76 21.12
N VAL A 110 22.03 -16.85 21.90
CA VAL A 110 23.35 -17.07 22.49
C VAL A 110 23.19 -17.91 23.76
N CYS A 111 23.61 -19.16 23.73
CA CYS A 111 23.57 -20.05 24.89
C CYS A 111 24.94 -20.13 25.55
N GLY A 112 24.93 -20.05 26.87
CA GLY A 112 26.10 -20.33 27.72
C GLY A 112 26.26 -21.81 28.02
N ALA A 113 27.01 -22.16 29.09
CA ALA A 113 27.17 -23.53 29.56
C ALA A 113 25.80 -24.16 29.88
N ALA A 114 25.63 -25.41 29.54
CA ALA A 114 24.38 -26.18 29.72
C ALA A 114 23.16 -25.70 28.92
N GLY A 115 23.34 -24.93 27.83
CA GLY A 115 22.22 -24.49 26.99
C GLY A 115 21.36 -23.40 27.59
N ILE A 116 21.81 -22.72 28.65
CA ILE A 116 21.08 -21.60 29.25
C ILE A 116 21.30 -20.36 28.42
N LEU A 117 20.22 -19.63 28.10
CA LEU A 117 20.24 -18.39 27.36
C LEU A 117 21.07 -17.31 28.09
N ASP A 118 22.07 -16.73 27.41
CA ASP A 118 22.93 -15.66 27.93
C ASP A 118 22.51 -14.31 27.30
N MET A 119 21.48 -13.70 27.89
CA MET A 119 20.95 -12.43 27.42
C MET A 119 21.96 -11.28 27.49
N LYS A 120 22.93 -11.34 28.40
CA LYS A 120 23.96 -10.31 28.52
C LYS A 120 24.88 -10.32 27.29
N LYS A 121 25.39 -11.50 26.92
CA LYS A 121 26.21 -11.66 25.70
C LYS A 121 25.40 -11.40 24.43
N ALA A 122 24.12 -11.80 24.40
CA ALA A 122 23.22 -11.52 23.30
C ALA A 122 23.10 -10.01 23.09
N ARG A 123 22.83 -9.24 24.16
CA ARG A 123 22.75 -7.78 24.13
C ARG A 123 24.08 -7.13 23.69
N GLU A 124 25.21 -7.58 24.24
CA GLU A 124 26.55 -7.09 23.83
C GLU A 124 26.77 -7.27 22.32
N LYS A 125 26.41 -8.41 21.75
CA LYS A 125 26.52 -8.68 20.31
C LYS A 125 25.56 -7.80 19.50
N VAL A 126 24.33 -7.60 19.97
CA VAL A 126 23.34 -6.71 19.32
C VAL A 126 23.85 -5.27 19.30
N CYS A 127 24.39 -4.77 20.44
CA CYS A 127 24.98 -3.42 20.48
C CYS A 127 26.16 -3.26 19.50
N GLN A 128 27.02 -4.28 19.37
CA GLN A 128 28.13 -4.25 18.39
C GLN A 128 27.60 -4.11 16.95
N ILE A 129 26.54 -4.82 16.59
CA ILE A 129 25.98 -4.76 15.25
C ILE A 129 25.26 -3.41 15.01
N ILE A 130 24.54 -2.89 16.02
CA ILE A 130 23.95 -1.54 15.97
C ILE A 130 25.03 -0.50 15.68
N GLU A 131 26.14 -0.55 16.40
CA GLU A 131 27.27 0.38 16.21
C GLU A 131 27.96 0.19 14.86
N GLN A 132 28.20 -1.07 14.46
CA GLN A 132 28.86 -1.42 13.20
C GLN A 132 28.14 -0.88 11.96
N TYR A 133 26.80 -0.93 11.94
CA TYR A 133 25.99 -0.52 10.80
C TYR A 133 25.27 0.81 10.99
N GLY A 134 25.48 1.49 12.13
CA GLY A 134 24.84 2.79 12.40
C GLY A 134 23.32 2.76 12.47
N LEU A 135 22.74 1.60 12.80
CA LEU A 135 21.29 1.39 12.89
C LEU A 135 20.79 1.73 14.30
N GLU A 136 20.74 3.03 14.62
CA GLU A 136 20.39 3.51 15.95
C GLU A 136 19.02 3.03 16.40
N VAL A 137 19.00 2.18 17.43
CA VAL A 137 17.81 1.71 18.15
C VAL A 137 18.22 1.35 19.58
N ASP A 138 17.37 1.61 20.56
CA ASP A 138 17.62 1.18 21.95
C ASP A 138 17.42 -0.34 22.06
N PRO A 139 18.48 -1.12 22.39
CA PRO A 139 18.40 -2.58 22.50
C PRO A 139 17.47 -3.06 23.62
N ASP A 140 17.14 -2.22 24.57
CA ASP A 140 16.31 -2.54 25.74
C ASP A 140 14.86 -2.04 25.59
N ALA A 141 14.55 -1.21 24.58
CA ALA A 141 13.20 -0.75 24.30
C ALA A 141 12.31 -1.92 23.84
N LYS A 142 11.03 -1.89 24.20
CA LYS A 142 10.04 -2.83 23.67
C LYS A 142 9.61 -2.42 22.27
N ILE A 143 9.22 -3.39 21.46
CA ILE A 143 8.75 -3.13 20.09
C ILE A 143 7.48 -2.28 20.08
N GLU A 144 6.56 -2.50 21.02
CA GLU A 144 5.33 -1.72 21.16
C GLU A 144 5.55 -0.22 21.46
N ASP A 145 6.75 0.15 21.95
CA ASP A 145 7.08 1.51 22.37
C ASP A 145 7.92 2.29 21.34
N ILE A 146 8.30 1.65 20.22
CA ILE A 146 9.15 2.26 19.17
C ILE A 146 8.38 2.54 17.88
N SER A 147 8.82 3.55 17.11
CA SER A 147 8.19 3.90 15.83
C SER A 147 8.34 2.80 14.79
N VAL A 148 7.47 2.81 13.78
CA VAL A 148 7.49 1.86 12.65
C VAL A 148 8.84 1.87 11.93
N GLY A 149 9.45 3.05 11.73
CA GLY A 149 10.79 3.17 11.15
C GLY A 149 11.88 2.55 12.03
N MET A 150 11.73 2.57 13.37
CA MET A 150 12.63 1.84 14.27
C MET A 150 12.38 0.33 14.20
N GLN A 151 11.13 -0.13 14.13
CA GLN A 151 10.80 -1.54 13.96
C GLN A 151 11.43 -2.12 12.69
N GLN A 152 11.44 -1.36 11.60
CA GLN A 152 12.12 -1.76 10.37
C GLN A 152 13.63 -1.92 10.56
N ARG A 153 14.28 -1.00 11.28
CA ARG A 153 15.71 -1.15 11.63
C ARG A 153 15.95 -2.43 12.42
N VAL A 154 15.04 -2.80 13.32
CA VAL A 154 15.12 -4.05 14.09
C VAL A 154 15.06 -5.27 13.18
N GLU A 155 14.18 -5.29 12.15
CA GLU A 155 14.12 -6.37 11.17
C GLU A 155 15.42 -6.48 10.34
N ILE A 156 15.99 -5.36 9.92
CA ILE A 156 17.30 -5.33 9.22
C ILE A 156 18.39 -5.85 10.16
N LEU A 157 18.45 -5.38 11.41
CA LEU A 157 19.40 -5.84 12.41
C LEU A 157 19.29 -7.34 12.68
N LYS A 158 18.08 -7.88 12.71
CA LYS A 158 17.79 -9.31 12.88
C LYS A 158 18.39 -10.14 11.74
N ALA A 159 18.25 -9.68 10.48
CA ALA A 159 18.88 -10.31 9.33
C ALA A 159 20.43 -10.24 9.39
N LEU A 160 20.97 -9.06 9.72
CA LEU A 160 22.43 -8.85 9.86
C LEU A 160 23.02 -9.64 11.03
N TYR A 161 22.32 -9.76 12.14
CA TYR A 161 22.72 -10.58 13.30
C TYR A 161 22.90 -12.06 12.93
N ARG A 162 22.09 -12.56 12.01
CA ARG A 162 22.16 -13.92 11.45
C ARG A 162 23.23 -14.07 10.38
N GLY A 163 23.97 -12.99 10.05
CA GLY A 163 25.08 -13.01 9.11
C GLY A 163 24.66 -12.84 7.65
N ALA A 164 23.57 -12.14 7.37
CA ALA A 164 23.15 -11.89 6.00
C ALA A 164 24.20 -11.05 5.23
N ASP A 165 24.56 -11.53 4.04
CA ASP A 165 25.35 -10.81 3.03
C ASP A 165 24.47 -10.30 1.88
N ILE A 166 23.34 -10.97 1.66
CA ILE A 166 22.30 -10.59 0.70
C ILE A 166 21.03 -10.30 1.50
N LEU A 167 20.50 -9.08 1.38
CA LEU A 167 19.28 -8.63 2.06
C LEU A 167 18.17 -8.46 1.04
N ILE A 168 17.03 -9.12 1.25
CA ILE A 168 15.80 -8.94 0.47
C ILE A 168 14.88 -8.05 1.31
N LEU A 169 14.44 -6.92 0.76
CA LEU A 169 13.51 -5.99 1.38
C LEU A 169 12.22 -5.98 0.56
N ASP A 170 11.13 -6.50 1.12
CA ASP A 170 9.83 -6.60 0.44
C ASP A 170 8.94 -5.42 0.84
N GLU A 171 8.72 -4.49 -0.11
CA GLU A 171 7.97 -3.23 0.06
C GLU A 171 8.33 -2.45 1.35
N PRO A 172 9.61 -2.13 1.56
CA PRO A 172 10.08 -1.68 2.86
C PRO A 172 9.59 -0.29 3.28
N THR A 173 8.93 0.45 2.39
CA THR A 173 8.54 1.85 2.59
C THR A 173 7.03 2.06 2.72
N ALA A 174 6.25 0.97 2.69
CA ALA A 174 4.78 1.04 2.60
C ALA A 174 4.11 1.80 3.76
N VAL A 175 4.76 1.88 4.91
CA VAL A 175 4.22 2.48 6.15
C VAL A 175 5.14 3.55 6.75
N LEU A 176 6.11 4.06 5.97
CA LEU A 176 7.10 5.04 6.42
C LEU A 176 6.74 6.47 5.98
N THR A 177 7.12 7.43 6.81
CA THR A 177 7.11 8.86 6.43
C THR A 177 8.19 9.15 5.40
N PRO A 178 8.10 10.26 4.61
CA PRO A 178 9.14 10.65 3.67
C PRO A 178 10.53 10.73 4.29
N GLN A 179 10.67 11.26 5.50
CA GLN A 179 11.95 11.38 6.21
C GLN A 179 12.51 10.00 6.62
N GLU A 180 11.63 9.06 6.97
CA GLU A 180 12.04 7.68 7.27
C GLU A 180 12.44 6.93 6.00
N ILE A 181 11.81 7.22 4.85
CA ILE A 181 12.19 6.68 3.54
C ILE A 181 13.60 7.15 3.16
N ASP A 182 13.89 8.46 3.27
CA ASP A 182 15.22 9.01 3.01
C ASP A 182 16.28 8.35 3.91
N ARG A 183 15.95 8.16 5.18
CA ARG A 183 16.84 7.49 6.13
C ARG A 183 17.07 6.03 5.77
N LEU A 184 16.04 5.30 5.33
CA LEU A 184 16.18 3.92 4.88
C LEU A 184 17.05 3.81 3.63
N ILE A 185 16.88 4.71 2.65
CA ILE A 185 17.72 4.79 1.45
C ILE A 185 19.19 4.98 1.85
N GLN A 186 19.47 5.90 2.78
CA GLN A 186 20.83 6.09 3.30
C GLN A 186 21.38 4.82 3.95
N ILE A 187 20.59 4.13 4.78
CA ILE A 187 20.97 2.84 5.39
C ILE A 187 21.31 1.80 4.32
N MET A 188 20.54 1.70 3.25
CA MET A 188 20.83 0.77 2.15
C MET A 188 22.15 1.10 1.46
N HIS A 189 22.47 2.38 1.22
CA HIS A 189 23.76 2.79 0.67
C HIS A 189 24.93 2.51 1.63
N ASP A 190 24.74 2.73 2.92
CA ASP A 190 25.77 2.44 3.93
C ASP A 190 26.06 0.92 4.00
N LEU A 191 25.03 0.09 3.95
CA LEU A 191 25.14 -1.37 3.93
C LEU A 191 25.86 -1.88 2.66
N THR A 192 25.55 -1.32 1.49
CA THR A 192 26.24 -1.71 0.25
C THR A 192 27.69 -1.25 0.26
N SER A 193 27.98 -0.06 0.80
CA SER A 193 29.35 0.42 1.03
C SER A 193 30.13 -0.48 2.00
N ALA A 194 29.45 -1.14 2.94
CA ALA A 194 30.02 -2.18 3.82
C ALA A 194 30.09 -3.57 3.15
N GLY A 195 29.81 -3.68 1.84
CA GLY A 195 29.94 -4.90 1.04
C GLY A 195 28.71 -5.81 1.04
N LYS A 196 27.57 -5.36 1.58
CA LYS A 196 26.31 -6.10 1.49
C LYS A 196 25.67 -5.91 0.12
N THR A 197 24.85 -6.87 -0.29
CA THR A 197 24.03 -6.79 -1.51
C THR A 197 22.57 -6.67 -1.11
N ILE A 198 21.82 -5.77 -1.74
CA ILE A 198 20.41 -5.53 -1.39
C ILE A 198 19.52 -5.77 -2.61
N ILE A 199 18.43 -6.49 -2.41
CA ILE A 199 17.35 -6.66 -3.38
C ILE A 199 16.13 -5.97 -2.79
N VAL A 200 15.59 -4.96 -3.49
CA VAL A 200 14.39 -4.23 -3.06
C VAL A 200 13.23 -4.61 -3.96
N ILE A 201 12.14 -5.05 -3.39
CA ILE A 201 10.88 -5.22 -4.11
C ILE A 201 10.04 -3.98 -3.84
N THR A 202 9.69 -3.24 -4.88
CA THR A 202 8.82 -2.07 -4.76
C THR A 202 8.11 -1.81 -6.09
N HIS A 203 6.98 -1.13 -6.02
CA HIS A 203 6.28 -0.58 -7.17
C HIS A 203 6.41 0.96 -7.24
N LYS A 204 7.12 1.58 -6.28
CA LYS A 204 7.33 3.02 -6.16
C LYS A 204 8.55 3.46 -6.98
N LEU A 205 8.29 4.08 -8.13
CA LEU A 205 9.32 4.44 -9.10
C LEU A 205 10.34 5.45 -8.58
N LYS A 206 9.89 6.45 -7.80
CA LYS A 206 10.75 7.44 -7.14
C LYS A 206 11.80 6.78 -6.24
N GLU A 207 11.38 5.76 -5.48
CA GLU A 207 12.29 5.04 -4.57
C GLU A 207 13.35 4.26 -5.34
N ILE A 208 12.98 3.62 -6.45
CA ILE A 208 13.92 2.94 -7.34
C ILE A 208 14.95 3.93 -7.87
N LYS A 209 14.51 5.10 -8.36
CA LYS A 209 15.39 6.15 -8.87
C LYS A 209 16.34 6.69 -7.82
N ALA A 210 15.88 6.79 -6.56
CA ALA A 210 16.68 7.33 -5.47
C ALA A 210 17.68 6.32 -4.88
N SER A 211 17.36 5.02 -4.92
CA SER A 211 18.12 4.00 -4.19
C SER A 211 18.92 3.03 -5.07
N SER A 212 18.39 2.64 -6.23
CA SER A 212 18.84 1.42 -6.90
C SER A 212 19.84 1.67 -8.03
N ASN A 213 20.76 0.72 -8.22
CA ASN A 213 21.74 0.76 -9.31
C ASN A 213 21.15 0.15 -10.59
N THR A 214 20.52 -1.00 -10.46
CA THR A 214 19.89 -1.76 -11.55
C THR A 214 18.48 -2.17 -11.15
N CYS A 215 17.64 -2.44 -12.15
CA CYS A 215 16.26 -2.83 -11.94
C CYS A 215 15.85 -3.92 -12.92
N THR A 216 15.34 -5.04 -12.41
CA THR A 216 14.67 -6.08 -13.21
C THR A 216 13.17 -5.85 -13.21
N ILE A 217 12.58 -5.82 -14.39
CA ILE A 217 11.14 -5.63 -14.58
C ILE A 217 10.47 -6.98 -14.85
N ILE A 218 9.44 -7.28 -14.03
CA ILE A 218 8.62 -8.50 -14.16
C ILE A 218 7.18 -8.09 -14.42
N ARG A 219 6.55 -8.71 -15.43
CA ARG A 219 5.16 -8.48 -15.76
C ARG A 219 4.43 -9.79 -16.02
N ARG A 220 3.33 -10.04 -15.33
CA ARG A 220 2.49 -11.25 -15.45
C ARG A 220 3.28 -12.56 -15.37
N GLY A 221 4.22 -12.63 -14.44
CA GLY A 221 5.06 -13.81 -14.25
C GLY A 221 6.21 -13.97 -15.23
N GLN A 222 6.45 -13.01 -16.10
CA GLN A 222 7.52 -13.08 -17.11
C GLN A 222 8.54 -11.96 -16.92
N TYR A 223 9.79 -12.25 -17.23
CA TYR A 223 10.88 -11.27 -17.33
C TYR A 223 10.62 -10.35 -18.54
N VAL A 224 10.70 -9.04 -18.32
CA VAL A 224 10.56 -8.03 -19.37
C VAL A 224 11.91 -7.51 -19.79
N ASP A 225 12.67 -6.93 -18.84
CA ASP A 225 13.99 -6.35 -19.10
C ASP A 225 14.77 -6.16 -17.78
N GLU A 226 16.09 -5.92 -17.92
CA GLU A 226 16.96 -5.46 -16.84
C GLU A 226 17.64 -4.16 -17.28
N VAL A 227 17.46 -3.09 -16.51
CA VAL A 227 17.96 -1.76 -16.85
C VAL A 227 18.87 -1.19 -15.79
N THR A 228 19.84 -0.34 -16.22
CA THR A 228 20.57 0.56 -15.32
C THR A 228 19.65 1.72 -14.96
N VAL A 229 19.39 1.91 -13.68
CA VAL A 229 18.40 2.92 -13.21
C VAL A 229 18.81 4.36 -13.59
N ALA A 230 20.10 4.65 -13.67
CA ALA A 230 20.58 5.97 -14.10
C ALA A 230 20.21 6.33 -15.54
N ASP A 231 20.03 5.33 -16.41
CA ASP A 231 19.83 5.50 -17.85
C ASP A 231 18.35 5.61 -18.28
N VAL A 232 17.40 5.42 -17.33
CA VAL A 232 15.95 5.41 -17.61
C VAL A 232 15.23 6.45 -16.77
N THR A 233 14.08 6.95 -17.24
CA THR A 233 13.20 7.84 -16.47
C THR A 233 12.15 7.05 -15.70
N GLU A 234 11.40 7.70 -14.79
CA GLU A 234 10.26 7.09 -14.09
C GLU A 234 9.18 6.65 -15.08
N GLU A 235 8.92 7.48 -16.12
CA GLU A 235 7.97 7.15 -17.16
C GLU A 235 8.40 5.90 -17.95
N ASN A 236 9.70 5.77 -18.28
CA ASN A 236 10.19 4.56 -18.95
C ASN A 236 10.00 3.31 -18.09
N LEU A 237 10.26 3.40 -16.77
CA LEU A 237 10.02 2.31 -15.84
C LEU A 237 8.53 1.95 -15.74
N ALA A 238 7.65 2.96 -15.68
CA ALA A 238 6.20 2.76 -15.69
C ALA A 238 5.72 2.06 -16.97
N ASP A 239 6.16 2.55 -18.14
CA ASP A 239 5.81 1.97 -19.44
C ASP A 239 6.24 0.50 -19.56
N MET A 240 7.45 0.16 -19.10
CA MET A 240 7.92 -1.22 -19.09
C MET A 240 7.13 -2.10 -18.12
N MET A 241 6.76 -1.56 -16.96
CA MET A 241 6.01 -2.27 -15.93
C MET A 241 4.59 -2.60 -16.40
N VAL A 242 3.88 -1.64 -16.99
CA VAL A 242 2.48 -1.76 -17.41
C VAL A 242 2.37 -2.35 -18.82
N GLY A 243 3.31 -2.02 -19.72
CA GLY A 243 3.35 -2.50 -21.10
C GLY A 243 2.68 -1.59 -22.12
N HIS A 244 2.28 -0.41 -21.71
CA HIS A 244 1.82 0.69 -22.57
C HIS A 244 2.21 2.02 -21.92
N HIS A 245 2.11 3.10 -22.70
CA HIS A 245 2.42 4.43 -22.14
C HIS A 245 1.45 4.82 -21.03
N VAL A 246 2.00 5.26 -19.89
CA VAL A 246 1.25 5.70 -18.71
C VAL A 246 1.61 7.14 -18.40
N ASN A 247 0.62 7.98 -18.17
CA ASN A 247 0.84 9.33 -17.68
C ASN A 247 0.81 9.33 -16.15
N LEU A 248 1.97 9.50 -15.52
CA LEU A 248 2.10 9.55 -14.06
C LEU A 248 1.61 10.89 -13.47
N GLN A 249 1.45 11.92 -14.31
CA GLN A 249 0.95 13.22 -13.87
C GLN A 249 -0.58 13.26 -13.97
N VAL A 250 -1.21 13.67 -12.88
CA VAL A 250 -2.66 13.91 -12.87
C VAL A 250 -2.96 15.21 -13.61
N GLU A 251 -3.43 15.11 -14.85
CA GLU A 251 -3.88 16.26 -15.62
C GLU A 251 -5.24 16.73 -15.10
N LYS A 252 -5.28 17.90 -14.49
CA LYS A 252 -6.53 18.54 -14.03
C LYS A 252 -6.49 20.05 -14.23
N GLN A 253 -7.65 20.62 -14.49
CA GLN A 253 -7.82 22.07 -14.51
C GLN A 253 -7.87 22.62 -13.07
N PRO A 254 -7.49 23.87 -12.84
CA PRO A 254 -7.69 24.51 -11.55
C PRO A 254 -9.14 24.37 -11.08
N ALA A 255 -9.33 23.97 -9.81
CA ALA A 255 -10.67 23.84 -9.25
C ALA A 255 -11.36 25.21 -9.17
N THR A 256 -12.68 25.20 -9.36
CA THR A 256 -13.56 26.34 -9.09
C THR A 256 -14.56 25.98 -7.99
N PRO A 257 -14.12 25.96 -6.71
CA PRO A 257 -14.96 25.55 -5.60
C PRO A 257 -16.24 26.39 -5.51
N GLY A 258 -17.38 25.70 -5.45
CA GLY A 258 -18.69 26.34 -5.33
C GLY A 258 -19.16 26.48 -3.87
N LYS A 259 -20.43 26.17 -3.62
CA LYS A 259 -21.00 26.20 -2.25
C LYS A 259 -20.43 25.09 -1.37
N THR A 260 -20.45 25.30 -0.05
CA THR A 260 -20.17 24.23 0.93
C THR A 260 -21.25 23.15 0.81
N VAL A 261 -20.82 21.91 0.60
CA VAL A 261 -21.69 20.73 0.49
C VAL A 261 -21.50 19.82 1.68
N PHE A 262 -20.26 19.60 2.11
CA PHE A 262 -19.92 18.74 3.23
C PHE A 262 -19.17 19.54 4.30
N GLU A 263 -19.57 19.38 5.56
CA GLU A 263 -18.98 20.12 6.67
C GLU A 263 -18.96 19.27 7.93
N ILE A 264 -17.84 19.30 8.62
CA ILE A 264 -17.64 18.72 9.93
C ILE A 264 -17.31 19.84 10.90
N ARG A 265 -17.95 19.87 12.08
CA ARG A 265 -17.73 20.87 13.13
C ARG A 265 -17.46 20.22 14.46
N ASP A 266 -16.30 20.51 15.04
CA ASP A 266 -15.87 20.08 16.37
C ASP A 266 -16.16 18.59 16.64
N LEU A 267 -15.78 17.73 15.68
CA LEU A 267 -16.09 16.30 15.74
C LEU A 267 -15.18 15.56 16.71
N HIS A 268 -15.79 14.77 17.59
CA HIS A 268 -15.09 13.89 18.52
C HIS A 268 -15.56 12.44 18.32
N VAL A 269 -14.61 11.51 18.23
CA VAL A 269 -14.90 10.07 18.05
C VAL A 269 -13.95 9.25 18.92
N ASN A 270 -14.49 8.22 19.56
CA ASN A 270 -13.69 7.23 20.29
C ASN A 270 -13.53 5.95 19.46
N ASP A 271 -12.40 5.29 19.63
CA ASP A 271 -12.18 3.94 19.09
C ASP A 271 -12.98 2.86 19.87
N GLU A 272 -12.88 1.60 19.43
CA GLU A 272 -13.56 0.45 20.05
C GLU A 272 -13.14 0.21 21.52
N ARG A 273 -11.99 0.75 21.95
CA ARG A 273 -11.47 0.67 23.33
C ARG A 273 -11.94 1.85 24.18
N GLY A 274 -12.66 2.80 23.60
CA GLY A 274 -13.11 4.02 24.27
C GLY A 274 -12.06 5.11 24.35
N ILE A 275 -10.97 5.02 23.59
CA ILE A 275 -9.94 6.05 23.51
C ILE A 275 -10.35 7.06 22.44
N GLU A 276 -10.27 8.34 22.76
CA GLU A 276 -10.59 9.41 21.82
C GLU A 276 -9.50 9.51 20.74
N THR A 277 -9.89 9.25 19.49
CA THR A 277 -9.02 9.22 18.31
C THR A 277 -9.26 10.38 17.36
N VAL A 278 -10.46 10.96 17.33
CA VAL A 278 -10.76 12.24 16.65
C VAL A 278 -11.10 13.26 17.71
N LYS A 279 -10.40 14.40 17.73
CA LYS A 279 -10.30 15.31 18.87
C LYS A 279 -10.65 16.75 18.49
N GLY A 280 -11.94 17.03 18.20
CA GLY A 280 -12.41 18.36 17.81
C GLY A 280 -11.96 18.70 16.37
N LEU A 281 -12.30 17.85 15.42
CA LEU A 281 -11.92 18.02 14.02
C LEU A 281 -12.94 18.89 13.29
N ASP A 282 -12.44 19.93 12.60
CA ASP A 282 -13.20 20.78 11.67
C ASP A 282 -12.74 20.53 10.23
N LEU A 283 -13.70 20.43 9.29
CA LEU A 283 -13.40 20.20 7.88
C LEU A 283 -14.54 20.74 7.00
N VAL A 284 -14.19 21.29 5.83
CA VAL A 284 -15.15 21.79 4.86
C VAL A 284 -14.78 21.34 3.46
N VAL A 285 -15.72 20.74 2.73
CA VAL A 285 -15.56 20.40 1.31
C VAL A 285 -16.65 21.12 0.50
N ARG A 286 -16.23 21.78 -0.57
CA ARG A 286 -17.14 22.51 -1.46
C ARG A 286 -17.44 21.72 -2.72
N SER A 287 -18.54 22.03 -3.37
CA SER A 287 -18.83 21.43 -4.69
C SER A 287 -17.68 21.75 -5.67
N GLY A 288 -17.28 20.76 -6.46
CA GLY A 288 -16.18 20.91 -7.41
C GLY A 288 -14.79 21.07 -6.78
N GLU A 289 -14.59 20.53 -5.57
CA GLU A 289 -13.32 20.55 -4.84
C GLU A 289 -12.95 19.16 -4.36
N ILE A 290 -11.67 18.79 -4.45
CA ILE A 290 -11.09 17.65 -3.78
C ILE A 290 -10.31 18.15 -2.59
N VAL A 291 -10.76 17.82 -1.38
CA VAL A 291 -10.01 18.03 -0.14
C VAL A 291 -9.34 16.70 0.22
N GLY A 292 -8.01 16.69 0.25
CA GLY A 292 -7.22 15.51 0.62
C GLY A 292 -6.76 15.56 2.07
N ILE A 293 -6.93 14.48 2.81
CA ILE A 293 -6.36 14.32 4.14
C ILE A 293 -5.07 13.51 4.04
N ALA A 294 -3.95 14.13 4.36
CA ALA A 294 -2.64 13.50 4.51
C ALA A 294 -2.39 13.14 5.99
N GLY A 295 -1.92 11.92 6.25
CA GLY A 295 -1.58 11.49 7.61
C GLY A 295 -1.08 10.06 7.63
N ILE A 296 -0.32 9.69 8.67
CA ILE A 296 0.12 8.30 8.89
C ILE A 296 -1.03 7.49 9.47
N ASP A 297 -0.99 6.18 9.26
CA ASP A 297 -1.99 5.27 9.83
C ASP A 297 -2.09 5.40 11.37
N GLY A 298 -3.30 5.32 11.89
CA GLY A 298 -3.56 5.44 13.33
C GLY A 298 -3.80 6.86 13.85
N ASN A 299 -3.82 7.88 13.00
CA ASN A 299 -4.09 9.27 13.39
C ASN A 299 -5.60 9.64 13.41
N GLY A 300 -6.51 8.64 13.43
CA GLY A 300 -7.96 8.87 13.52
C GLY A 300 -8.70 8.88 12.18
N GLN A 301 -8.04 8.64 11.05
CA GLN A 301 -8.67 8.62 9.73
C GLN A 301 -9.75 7.54 9.63
N LYS A 302 -9.51 6.35 10.17
CA LYS A 302 -10.47 5.24 10.18
C LYS A 302 -11.74 5.63 10.93
N GLU A 303 -11.60 6.12 12.16
CA GLU A 303 -12.71 6.52 13.02
C GLU A 303 -13.47 7.72 12.45
N LEU A 304 -12.78 8.65 11.80
CA LEU A 304 -13.39 9.75 11.05
C LEU A 304 -14.33 9.20 9.96
N VAL A 305 -13.86 8.30 9.12
CA VAL A 305 -14.66 7.68 8.04
C VAL A 305 -15.83 6.88 8.62
N GLU A 306 -15.60 6.11 9.68
CA GLU A 306 -16.66 5.33 10.34
C GLU A 306 -17.75 6.22 10.97
N ALA A 307 -17.37 7.40 11.51
CA ALA A 307 -18.32 8.37 12.00
C ALA A 307 -19.12 9.04 10.86
N ILE A 308 -18.46 9.41 9.75
CA ILE A 308 -19.13 9.98 8.56
C ILE A 308 -20.13 8.99 7.99
N THR A 309 -19.77 7.71 7.87
CA THR A 309 -20.63 6.64 7.34
C THR A 309 -21.61 6.08 8.36
N CYS A 310 -21.63 6.62 9.59
CA CYS A 310 -22.44 6.16 10.70
C CYS A 310 -22.24 4.68 11.08
N LEU A 311 -21.07 4.13 10.82
CA LEU A 311 -20.65 2.79 11.30
C LEU A 311 -20.22 2.85 12.77
N THR A 312 -19.65 3.99 13.20
CA THR A 312 -19.31 4.31 14.59
C THR A 312 -20.01 5.60 14.99
N LYS A 313 -20.33 5.76 16.28
CA LYS A 313 -21.00 6.95 16.79
C LYS A 313 -19.99 8.04 17.13
N ALA A 314 -20.22 9.25 16.65
CA ALA A 314 -19.56 10.44 17.16
C ALA A 314 -19.99 10.68 18.62
N THR A 315 -19.02 11.04 19.49
CA THR A 315 -19.27 11.40 20.89
C THR A 315 -19.82 12.81 21.02
N SER A 316 -19.36 13.71 20.17
CA SER A 316 -19.88 15.09 20.02
C SER A 316 -19.52 15.66 18.66
N GLY A 317 -19.98 16.86 18.38
CA GLY A 317 -19.79 17.56 17.10
C GLY A 317 -20.89 17.29 16.09
N LYS A 318 -20.71 17.81 14.88
CA LYS A 318 -21.71 17.75 13.81
C LYS A 318 -21.09 17.36 12.48
N ILE A 319 -21.81 16.55 11.71
CA ILE A 319 -21.51 16.22 10.31
C ILE A 319 -22.72 16.67 9.49
N LEU A 320 -22.49 17.55 8.52
CA LEU A 320 -23.55 18.15 7.72
C LEU A 320 -23.32 17.89 6.23
N VAL A 321 -24.41 17.54 5.53
CA VAL A 321 -24.47 17.47 4.06
C VAL A 321 -25.52 18.45 3.58
N ASN A 322 -25.16 19.39 2.72
CA ASN A 322 -26.04 20.50 2.28
C ASN A 322 -26.73 21.24 3.43
N GLY A 323 -26.11 21.31 4.62
CA GLY A 323 -26.62 21.95 5.82
C GLY A 323 -27.52 21.06 6.70
N GLU A 324 -27.81 19.82 6.32
CA GLU A 324 -28.58 18.86 7.11
C GLU A 324 -27.66 17.96 7.92
N GLU A 325 -27.97 17.75 9.21
CA GLU A 325 -27.18 16.92 10.12
C GLU A 325 -27.39 15.44 9.85
N ILE A 326 -26.31 14.67 9.64
CA ILE A 326 -26.37 13.23 9.33
C ILE A 326 -25.73 12.34 10.38
N GLN A 327 -24.93 12.88 11.33
CA GLN A 327 -24.20 12.06 12.32
C GLN A 327 -25.13 11.23 13.20
N ASN A 328 -24.62 10.08 13.64
CA ASN A 328 -25.31 9.16 14.56
C ASN A 328 -26.67 8.65 14.06
N THR A 329 -26.90 8.70 12.76
CA THR A 329 -28.08 8.12 12.10
C THR A 329 -27.79 6.70 11.61
N ALA A 330 -28.67 6.11 10.80
CA ALA A 330 -28.39 4.84 10.16
C ALA A 330 -27.52 5.05 8.90
N PRO A 331 -26.62 4.11 8.54
CA PRO A 331 -25.82 4.20 7.30
C PRO A 331 -26.66 4.44 6.04
N ARG A 332 -27.87 3.89 5.99
CA ARG A 332 -28.81 4.12 4.88
C ARG A 332 -29.19 5.60 4.73
N ASN A 333 -29.32 6.34 5.83
CA ASN A 333 -29.63 7.75 5.79
C ASN A 333 -28.48 8.57 5.16
N VAL A 334 -27.22 8.16 5.37
CA VAL A 334 -26.05 8.77 4.73
C VAL A 334 -26.12 8.60 3.21
N ILE A 335 -26.45 7.41 2.72
CA ILE A 335 -26.65 7.13 1.29
C ILE A 335 -27.85 7.96 0.73
N ASP A 336 -28.95 8.04 1.48
CA ASP A 336 -30.15 8.81 1.06
C ASP A 336 -29.86 10.34 0.98
N HIS A 337 -28.82 10.83 1.70
CA HIS A 337 -28.30 12.20 1.56
C HIS A 337 -27.23 12.33 0.45
N LYS A 338 -27.17 11.35 -0.47
CA LYS A 338 -26.24 11.34 -1.61
C LYS A 338 -24.75 11.39 -1.21
N VAL A 339 -24.41 10.70 -0.16
CA VAL A 339 -23.00 10.45 0.19
C VAL A 339 -22.63 9.06 -0.29
N SER A 340 -21.69 8.97 -1.21
CA SER A 340 -21.09 7.71 -1.68
C SER A 340 -19.72 7.50 -1.04
N THR A 341 -19.32 6.23 -0.82
CA THR A 341 -18.07 5.93 -0.13
C THR A 341 -17.28 4.83 -0.82
N ILE A 342 -16.09 5.14 -1.28
CA ILE A 342 -15.07 4.17 -1.69
C ILE A 342 -14.27 3.81 -0.45
N HIS A 343 -14.45 2.59 0.07
CA HIS A 343 -13.82 2.13 1.29
C HIS A 343 -12.38 1.64 1.05
N GLU A 344 -11.51 1.77 2.08
CA GLU A 344 -10.10 1.36 2.06
C GLU A 344 -9.90 -0.14 1.78
N ASP A 345 -10.74 -0.99 2.37
CA ASP A 345 -10.73 -2.44 2.16
C ASP A 345 -11.88 -2.83 1.22
N ARG A 346 -11.56 -2.91 -0.07
CA ARG A 346 -12.52 -3.26 -1.12
C ARG A 346 -13.13 -4.64 -0.94
N GLN A 347 -12.43 -5.57 -0.27
CA GLN A 347 -12.87 -6.96 -0.12
C GLN A 347 -13.72 -7.17 1.12
N LYS A 348 -13.47 -6.44 2.21
CA LYS A 348 -14.24 -6.55 3.45
C LYS A 348 -15.43 -5.60 3.50
N ARG A 349 -15.29 -4.39 2.94
CA ARG A 349 -16.28 -3.31 3.04
C ARG A 349 -16.80 -2.84 1.69
N GLY A 350 -16.01 -2.92 0.63
CA GLY A 350 -16.39 -2.43 -0.69
C GLY A 350 -17.29 -3.37 -1.45
N LEU A 351 -17.06 -4.68 -1.42
CA LEU A 351 -17.76 -5.70 -2.19
C LEU A 351 -18.20 -6.87 -1.31
N VAL A 352 -19.28 -7.53 -1.72
CA VAL A 352 -19.65 -8.83 -1.23
C VAL A 352 -19.07 -9.87 -2.20
N LEU A 353 -17.88 -10.41 -1.89
CA LEU A 353 -17.08 -11.22 -2.81
C LEU A 353 -17.80 -12.45 -3.40
N PRO A 354 -18.67 -13.18 -2.66
CA PRO A 354 -19.45 -14.30 -3.20
C PRO A 354 -20.58 -13.86 -4.15
N PHE A 355 -20.99 -12.59 -4.13
CA PHE A 355 -22.02 -12.04 -4.99
C PHE A 355 -21.47 -11.81 -6.40
N THR A 356 -22.37 -11.84 -7.39
CA THR A 356 -22.04 -11.46 -8.75
C THR A 356 -21.71 -9.95 -8.86
N VAL A 357 -21.10 -9.55 -9.97
CA VAL A 357 -20.88 -8.13 -10.25
C VAL A 357 -22.21 -7.38 -10.32
N ALA A 358 -23.24 -7.99 -10.93
CA ALA A 358 -24.58 -7.42 -11.01
C ALA A 358 -25.22 -7.22 -9.62
N GLU A 359 -25.10 -8.17 -8.73
CA GLU A 359 -25.59 -8.04 -7.36
C GLU A 359 -24.83 -6.97 -6.58
N ASN A 360 -23.51 -6.87 -6.77
CA ASN A 360 -22.70 -5.82 -6.15
C ASN A 360 -23.03 -4.42 -6.68
N ALA A 361 -23.26 -4.27 -7.98
CA ALA A 361 -23.66 -2.99 -8.59
C ALA A 361 -24.99 -2.47 -8.01
N MET A 362 -25.87 -3.37 -7.54
CA MET A 362 -27.21 -3.06 -7.07
C MET A 362 -27.33 -2.84 -5.56
N LEU A 363 -26.27 -3.06 -4.76
CA LEU A 363 -26.33 -3.04 -3.29
C LEU A 363 -27.00 -1.78 -2.70
N GLU A 364 -26.89 -0.63 -3.34
CA GLU A 364 -27.45 0.62 -2.86
C GLU A 364 -28.78 1.00 -3.54
N LYS A 365 -29.03 0.48 -4.76
CA LYS A 365 -30.17 0.81 -5.60
C LYS A 365 -31.33 -0.20 -5.54
N TYR A 366 -31.19 -1.34 -4.88
CA TYR A 366 -32.18 -2.41 -4.89
C TYR A 366 -33.59 -2.00 -4.40
N ARG A 367 -33.72 -0.90 -3.65
CA ARG A 367 -35.01 -0.37 -3.16
C ARG A 367 -35.66 0.65 -4.11
N THR A 368 -34.96 1.05 -5.16
CA THR A 368 -35.53 2.04 -6.08
C THR A 368 -36.63 1.39 -6.91
N PRO A 369 -37.71 2.16 -7.27
CA PRO A 369 -38.82 1.63 -8.08
C PRO A 369 -38.37 1.12 -9.47
N GLU A 370 -37.21 1.52 -9.92
CA GLU A 370 -36.62 1.10 -11.18
C GLU A 370 -36.27 -0.38 -11.20
N PHE A 371 -35.67 -0.89 -10.09
CA PHE A 371 -35.14 -2.25 -9.98
C PHE A 371 -35.97 -3.17 -9.11
N GLY A 372 -36.91 -2.64 -8.33
CA GLY A 372 -37.73 -3.44 -7.44
C GLY A 372 -39.19 -3.00 -7.39
N LYS A 373 -40.10 -3.94 -7.55
CA LYS A 373 -41.55 -3.72 -7.35
C LYS A 373 -42.12 -4.84 -6.48
N HIS A 374 -42.98 -4.48 -5.51
CA HIS A 374 -43.69 -5.43 -4.63
C HIS A 374 -42.76 -6.43 -3.92
N GLY A 375 -41.53 -6.05 -3.59
CA GLY A 375 -40.55 -6.90 -2.90
C GLY A 375 -39.82 -7.90 -3.80
N MET A 376 -39.96 -7.80 -5.11
CA MET A 376 -39.25 -8.59 -6.09
C MET A 376 -38.31 -7.69 -6.90
N LEU A 377 -37.06 -8.15 -7.12
CA LEU A 377 -36.11 -7.48 -7.96
C LEU A 377 -36.29 -7.88 -9.44
N ASP A 378 -36.11 -6.91 -10.32
CA ASP A 378 -36.12 -7.13 -11.76
C ASP A 378 -34.70 -7.52 -12.24
N GLY A 379 -34.44 -8.82 -12.31
CA GLY A 379 -33.12 -9.34 -12.68
C GLY A 379 -32.66 -8.93 -14.09
N ALA A 380 -33.60 -8.76 -15.04
CA ALA A 380 -33.23 -8.33 -16.39
C ALA A 380 -32.74 -6.90 -16.40
N LYS A 381 -33.40 -5.98 -15.70
CA LYS A 381 -32.97 -4.60 -15.58
C LYS A 381 -31.67 -4.45 -14.79
N MET A 382 -31.48 -5.26 -13.73
CA MET A 382 -30.23 -5.29 -12.99
C MET A 382 -29.07 -5.67 -13.92
N HIS A 383 -29.27 -6.69 -14.76
CA HIS A 383 -28.24 -7.13 -15.68
C HIS A 383 -27.92 -6.07 -16.75
N GLU A 384 -28.96 -5.51 -17.39
CA GLU A 384 -28.81 -4.43 -18.39
C GLU A 384 -28.08 -3.22 -17.81
N TYR A 385 -28.44 -2.76 -16.61
CA TYR A 385 -27.78 -1.68 -15.91
C TYR A 385 -26.30 -2.00 -15.63
N THR A 386 -26.02 -3.24 -15.20
CA THR A 386 -24.66 -3.67 -14.90
C THR A 386 -23.80 -3.77 -16.16
N GLU A 387 -24.34 -4.26 -17.26
CA GLU A 387 -23.62 -4.28 -18.57
C GLU A 387 -23.24 -2.86 -19.01
N GLN A 388 -24.16 -1.90 -18.80
CA GLN A 388 -23.85 -0.49 -19.07
C GLN A 388 -22.71 0.02 -18.18
N LEU A 389 -22.74 -0.25 -16.86
CA LEU A 389 -21.64 0.12 -15.97
C LEU A 389 -20.32 -0.53 -16.34
N ILE A 390 -20.34 -1.82 -16.74
CA ILE A 390 -19.15 -2.54 -17.19
C ILE A 390 -18.53 -1.84 -18.41
N ALA A 391 -19.38 -1.40 -19.35
CA ALA A 391 -18.93 -0.70 -20.54
C ALA A 391 -18.40 0.70 -20.24
N ASP A 392 -19.15 1.50 -19.46
CA ASP A 392 -18.81 2.91 -19.16
C ASP A 392 -17.53 3.03 -18.33
N TYR A 393 -17.29 2.06 -17.42
CA TYR A 393 -16.15 2.08 -16.51
C TYR A 393 -15.03 1.10 -16.91
N ASP A 394 -15.10 0.53 -18.11
CA ASP A 394 -14.11 -0.42 -18.66
C ASP A 394 -13.76 -1.55 -17.67
N VAL A 395 -14.77 -2.16 -17.03
CA VAL A 395 -14.57 -3.32 -16.17
C VAL A 395 -14.23 -4.54 -17.03
N ARG A 396 -13.23 -5.32 -16.63
CA ARG A 396 -12.77 -6.48 -17.39
C ARG A 396 -12.84 -7.77 -16.56
N PRO A 397 -13.22 -8.90 -17.19
CA PRO A 397 -13.64 -9.04 -18.59
C PRO A 397 -15.05 -8.46 -18.83
N ALA A 398 -15.35 -8.05 -20.06
CA ALA A 398 -16.62 -7.38 -20.41
C ALA A 398 -17.87 -8.22 -20.15
N ASP A 399 -17.75 -9.54 -20.08
CA ASP A 399 -18.80 -10.52 -19.79
C ASP A 399 -18.87 -10.88 -18.29
N CYS A 400 -18.49 -9.99 -17.38
CA CYS A 400 -18.35 -10.32 -15.97
C CYS A 400 -19.62 -10.08 -15.12
N ALA A 401 -20.74 -9.62 -15.70
CA ALA A 401 -21.95 -9.30 -14.94
C ALA A 401 -22.41 -10.44 -14.01
N ASP A 402 -22.38 -11.67 -14.51
CA ASP A 402 -22.79 -12.88 -13.76
C ASP A 402 -21.62 -13.58 -13.04
N LYS A 403 -20.40 -13.07 -13.15
CA LYS A 403 -19.24 -13.64 -12.45
C LYS A 403 -19.19 -13.11 -11.02
N THR A 404 -18.66 -13.91 -10.10
CA THR A 404 -18.47 -13.47 -8.72
C THR A 404 -17.43 -12.36 -8.65
N ALA A 405 -17.68 -11.34 -7.84
CA ALA A 405 -16.76 -10.22 -7.64
C ALA A 405 -15.39 -10.67 -7.11
N GLY A 406 -15.36 -11.75 -6.31
CA GLY A 406 -14.12 -12.34 -5.80
C GLY A 406 -13.20 -12.90 -6.89
N GLY A 407 -13.72 -13.23 -8.08
CA GLY A 407 -12.95 -13.73 -9.21
C GLY A 407 -12.29 -12.64 -10.06
N LEU A 408 -12.60 -11.36 -9.82
CA LEU A 408 -11.99 -10.24 -10.54
C LEU A 408 -10.62 -9.86 -9.98
N SER A 409 -9.75 -9.30 -10.83
CA SER A 409 -8.51 -8.67 -10.35
C SER A 409 -8.80 -7.46 -9.45
N GLY A 410 -7.85 -7.08 -8.59
CA GLY A 410 -8.01 -5.94 -7.67
C GLY A 410 -8.38 -4.64 -8.39
N GLY A 411 -7.78 -4.34 -9.53
CA GLY A 411 -8.12 -3.17 -10.35
C GLY A 411 -9.56 -3.22 -10.87
N ASN A 412 -10.04 -4.38 -11.33
CA ASN A 412 -11.42 -4.52 -11.78
C ASN A 412 -12.43 -4.52 -10.64
N GLN A 413 -12.09 -5.07 -9.46
CA GLN A 413 -12.88 -4.92 -8.25
C GLN A 413 -13.06 -3.43 -7.90
N GLN A 414 -11.99 -2.64 -7.97
CA GLN A 414 -12.03 -1.21 -7.71
C GLN A 414 -12.88 -0.46 -8.74
N LYS A 415 -12.77 -0.82 -10.03
CA LYS A 415 -13.62 -0.25 -11.09
C LYS A 415 -15.11 -0.52 -10.84
N VAL A 416 -15.48 -1.72 -10.35
CA VAL A 416 -16.88 -2.03 -9.98
C VAL A 416 -17.35 -1.15 -8.83
N ILE A 417 -16.52 -0.92 -7.80
CA ILE A 417 -16.85 -0.03 -6.68
C ILE A 417 -17.05 1.39 -7.18
N ILE A 418 -16.09 1.93 -7.94
CA ILE A 418 -16.17 3.29 -8.48
C ILE A 418 -17.41 3.44 -9.36
N ALA A 419 -17.67 2.48 -10.24
CA ALA A 419 -18.85 2.48 -11.11
C ALA A 419 -20.15 2.55 -10.29
N ARG A 420 -20.26 1.77 -9.22
CA ARG A 420 -21.41 1.79 -8.32
C ARG A 420 -21.56 3.15 -7.63
N GLU A 421 -20.49 3.61 -6.97
CA GLU A 421 -20.53 4.82 -6.15
C GLU A 421 -20.79 6.09 -6.98
N VAL A 422 -20.10 6.20 -8.12
CA VAL A 422 -20.24 7.37 -9.02
C VAL A 422 -21.61 7.36 -9.73
N SER A 423 -22.12 6.19 -10.13
CA SER A 423 -23.43 6.10 -10.79
C SER A 423 -24.61 6.43 -9.87
N ASN A 424 -24.39 6.61 -8.58
CA ASN A 424 -25.39 7.11 -7.64
C ASN A 424 -25.61 8.62 -7.74
N ASP A 425 -24.84 9.34 -8.58
CA ASP A 425 -24.87 10.80 -8.72
C ASP A 425 -24.71 11.49 -7.34
N PRO A 426 -23.59 11.25 -6.66
CA PRO A 426 -23.41 11.74 -5.29
C PRO A 426 -23.17 13.24 -5.23
N ASP A 427 -23.70 13.90 -4.18
CA ASP A 427 -23.32 15.26 -3.83
C ASP A 427 -21.96 15.29 -3.11
N VAL A 428 -21.65 14.18 -2.38
CA VAL A 428 -20.39 13.98 -1.64
C VAL A 428 -19.82 12.60 -1.96
N LEU A 429 -18.54 12.54 -2.34
CA LEU A 429 -17.81 11.29 -2.52
C LEU A 429 -16.67 11.21 -1.50
N ILE A 430 -16.72 10.23 -0.60
CA ILE A 430 -15.64 9.93 0.34
C ILE A 430 -14.78 8.83 -0.29
N ALA A 431 -13.55 9.16 -0.65
CA ALA A 431 -12.61 8.22 -1.26
C ALA A 431 -11.49 7.88 -0.26
N VAL A 432 -11.52 6.67 0.31
CA VAL A 432 -10.57 6.22 1.33
C VAL A 432 -9.60 5.25 0.71
N GLN A 433 -8.33 5.64 0.62
CA GLN A 433 -7.24 4.87 0.02
C GLN A 433 -7.66 4.21 -1.32
N PRO A 434 -8.23 5.00 -2.25
CA PRO A 434 -8.90 4.45 -3.44
C PRO A 434 -7.94 3.69 -4.37
N THR A 435 -6.65 3.93 -4.25
CA THR A 435 -5.59 3.30 -5.07
C THR A 435 -4.84 2.18 -4.36
N ARG A 436 -5.15 1.92 -3.08
CA ARG A 436 -4.42 0.93 -2.26
C ARG A 436 -4.36 -0.43 -2.93
N GLY A 437 -3.14 -0.92 -3.13
CA GLY A 437 -2.89 -2.25 -3.70
C GLY A 437 -3.33 -2.40 -5.15
N LEU A 438 -3.41 -1.31 -5.90
CA LEU A 438 -3.65 -1.29 -7.34
C LEU A 438 -2.33 -1.22 -8.11
N ASP A 439 -2.38 -1.62 -9.37
CA ASP A 439 -1.32 -1.37 -10.33
C ASP A 439 -1.38 0.08 -10.86
N VAL A 440 -0.30 0.55 -11.49
CA VAL A 440 -0.18 1.95 -11.95
C VAL A 440 -1.26 2.31 -12.97
N GLY A 441 -1.65 1.38 -13.86
CA GLY A 441 -2.73 1.64 -14.82
C GLY A 441 -4.09 1.81 -14.14
N ALA A 442 -4.35 1.02 -13.09
CA ALA A 442 -5.57 1.18 -12.29
C ALA A 442 -5.53 2.47 -11.44
N ILE A 443 -4.36 2.86 -10.92
CA ILE A 443 -4.18 4.14 -10.19
C ILE A 443 -4.52 5.32 -11.11
N GLU A 444 -3.96 5.37 -12.32
CA GLU A 444 -4.26 6.41 -13.31
C GLU A 444 -5.77 6.51 -13.58
N TYR A 445 -6.42 5.35 -13.74
CA TYR A 445 -7.87 5.29 -13.94
C TYR A 445 -8.64 5.90 -12.75
N VAL A 446 -8.29 5.53 -11.52
CA VAL A 446 -8.94 6.04 -10.29
C VAL A 446 -8.79 7.55 -10.20
N HIS A 447 -7.58 8.08 -10.41
CA HIS A 447 -7.31 9.51 -10.36
C HIS A 447 -8.15 10.27 -11.41
N LYS A 448 -8.21 9.78 -12.65
CA LYS A 448 -9.06 10.35 -13.71
C LYS A 448 -10.54 10.35 -13.32
N ALA A 449 -11.02 9.27 -12.71
CA ALA A 449 -12.41 9.17 -12.26
C ALA A 449 -12.73 10.20 -11.15
N LEU A 450 -11.85 10.35 -10.15
CA LEU A 450 -12.02 11.35 -9.08
C LEU A 450 -12.02 12.78 -9.66
N VAL A 451 -11.09 13.10 -10.55
CA VAL A 451 -11.03 14.43 -11.20
C VAL A 451 -12.29 14.68 -12.04
N ALA A 452 -12.75 13.70 -12.79
CA ALA A 452 -13.98 13.82 -13.59
C ALA A 452 -15.22 14.08 -12.70
N GLU A 453 -15.31 13.40 -11.55
CA GLU A 453 -16.40 13.63 -10.59
C GLU A 453 -16.32 15.02 -9.96
N ARG A 454 -15.12 15.49 -9.57
CA ARG A 454 -14.90 16.85 -9.13
C ARG A 454 -15.40 17.86 -10.16
N ASP A 455 -15.04 17.67 -11.43
CA ASP A 455 -15.39 18.57 -12.53
C ASP A 455 -16.89 18.58 -12.85
N ARG A 456 -17.63 17.52 -12.46
CA ARG A 456 -19.11 17.49 -12.47
C ARG A 456 -19.73 18.32 -11.35
N GLY A 457 -18.94 18.71 -10.33
CA GLY A 457 -19.38 19.49 -9.19
C GLY A 457 -19.53 18.70 -7.89
N THR A 458 -19.18 17.42 -7.86
CA THR A 458 -19.18 16.60 -6.64
C THR A 458 -18.16 17.15 -5.64
N ALA A 459 -18.53 17.21 -4.35
CA ALA A 459 -17.60 17.50 -3.26
C ALA A 459 -16.86 16.21 -2.89
N ILE A 460 -15.52 16.19 -2.98
CA ILE A 460 -14.74 14.96 -2.76
C ILE A 460 -13.83 15.11 -1.54
N LEU A 461 -13.96 14.17 -0.60
CA LEU A 461 -13.01 13.99 0.51
C LEU A 461 -12.13 12.78 0.20
N LEU A 462 -10.87 13.03 -0.11
CA LEU A 462 -9.86 12.00 -0.36
C LEU A 462 -9.06 11.77 0.93
N ILE A 463 -8.99 10.54 1.39
CA ILE A 463 -8.16 10.13 2.53
C ILE A 463 -7.17 9.09 2.02
N SER A 464 -5.88 9.43 2.01
CA SER A 464 -4.84 8.53 1.53
C SER A 464 -3.60 8.58 2.42
N LEU A 465 -2.96 7.42 2.60
CA LEU A 465 -1.65 7.30 3.23
C LEU A 465 -0.51 7.56 2.24
N GLU A 466 -0.81 7.52 0.93
CA GLU A 466 0.16 7.84 -0.13
C GLU A 466 0.18 9.35 -0.34
N LEU A 467 1.25 9.99 0.16
CA LEU A 467 1.38 11.46 0.09
C LEU A 467 1.38 11.97 -1.36
N ASP A 468 1.99 11.24 -2.28
CA ASP A 468 2.00 11.56 -3.71
C ASP A 468 0.58 11.62 -4.29
N GLU A 469 -0.32 10.71 -3.87
CA GLU A 469 -1.72 10.73 -4.28
C GLU A 469 -2.41 11.99 -3.77
N VAL A 470 -2.29 12.28 -2.47
CA VAL A 470 -2.89 13.47 -1.87
C VAL A 470 -2.40 14.74 -2.57
N MET A 471 -1.09 14.89 -2.78
CA MET A 471 -0.49 16.08 -3.38
C MET A 471 -0.85 16.26 -4.85
N SER A 472 -0.99 15.17 -5.61
CA SER A 472 -1.27 15.23 -7.05
C SER A 472 -2.76 15.44 -7.37
N VAL A 473 -3.65 14.80 -6.59
CA VAL A 473 -5.09 14.78 -6.89
C VAL A 473 -5.85 15.91 -6.18
N SER A 474 -5.45 16.27 -4.95
CA SER A 474 -6.21 17.23 -4.13
C SER A 474 -6.03 18.69 -4.56
N ASP A 475 -7.07 19.49 -4.39
CA ASP A 475 -7.05 20.94 -4.58
C ASP A 475 -6.73 21.68 -3.28
N THR A 476 -7.16 21.09 -2.15
CA THR A 476 -6.82 21.51 -0.78
C THR A 476 -6.30 20.29 -0.03
N ILE A 477 -5.27 20.48 0.78
CA ILE A 477 -4.62 19.41 1.56
C ILE A 477 -4.75 19.77 3.04
N ASP A 478 -5.43 18.93 3.78
CA ASP A 478 -5.48 18.95 5.24
C ASP A 478 -4.54 17.87 5.79
N VAL A 479 -3.72 18.24 6.77
CA VAL A 479 -2.80 17.30 7.43
C VAL A 479 -3.37 16.91 8.77
N ILE A 480 -3.54 15.59 8.99
CA ILE A 480 -4.05 15.07 10.26
C ILE A 480 -2.91 14.47 11.10
N TYR A 481 -2.86 14.87 12.38
CA TYR A 481 -2.00 14.27 13.39
C TYR A 481 -2.73 14.21 14.74
N ASP A 482 -2.63 13.08 15.43
CA ASP A 482 -3.26 12.82 16.73
C ASP A 482 -4.74 13.26 16.79
N GLY A 483 -5.50 12.95 15.74
CA GLY A 483 -6.94 13.22 15.65
C GLY A 483 -7.32 14.68 15.38
N ARG A 484 -6.40 15.54 14.98
CA ARG A 484 -6.61 16.97 14.70
C ARG A 484 -6.05 17.36 13.34
N ILE A 485 -6.65 18.35 12.69
CA ILE A 485 -6.04 19.00 11.53
C ILE A 485 -4.96 19.95 12.02
N THR A 486 -3.70 19.68 11.65
CA THR A 486 -2.50 20.44 12.03
C THR A 486 -2.08 21.48 11.00
N GLY A 487 -2.61 21.40 9.78
CA GLY A 487 -2.33 22.35 8.71
C GLY A 487 -3.28 22.15 7.54
N THR A 488 -3.61 23.27 6.86
CA THR A 488 -4.42 23.29 5.63
C THR A 488 -3.68 24.10 4.57
N PHE A 489 -3.50 23.53 3.39
CA PHE A 489 -2.73 24.12 2.29
C PHE A 489 -3.48 23.97 0.97
N LYS A 490 -3.27 24.94 0.06
CA LYS A 490 -3.66 24.75 -1.34
C LYS A 490 -2.62 23.97 -2.09
N GLN A 491 -3.04 23.30 -3.15
CA GLN A 491 -2.11 22.57 -4.01
C GLN A 491 -0.96 23.49 -4.47
N GLY A 492 0.28 23.02 -4.30
CA GLY A 492 1.49 23.76 -4.68
C GLY A 492 1.98 24.80 -3.66
N GLU A 493 1.27 25.03 -2.54
CA GLU A 493 1.71 25.94 -1.48
C GLU A 493 2.70 25.30 -0.50
N VAL A 494 2.81 23.99 -0.51
CA VAL A 494 3.60 23.21 0.46
C VAL A 494 4.33 22.06 -0.24
N ASP A 495 5.53 21.73 0.23
CA ASP A 495 6.31 20.58 -0.23
C ASP A 495 6.09 19.31 0.61
N GLU A 496 6.54 18.16 0.08
CA GLU A 496 6.45 16.86 0.73
C GLU A 496 7.09 16.84 2.12
N ASN A 497 8.22 17.54 2.29
CA ASN A 497 8.96 17.55 3.57
C ASN A 497 8.17 18.23 4.68
N LYS A 498 7.54 19.38 4.38
CA LYS A 498 6.72 20.11 5.36
C LYS A 498 5.47 19.32 5.73
N ILE A 499 4.79 18.70 4.75
CA ILE A 499 3.63 17.83 5.03
C ILE A 499 4.08 16.64 5.87
N GLY A 500 5.16 15.96 5.49
CA GLY A 500 5.70 14.83 6.24
C GLY A 500 6.08 15.18 7.69
N LEU A 501 6.62 16.38 7.92
CA LEU A 501 6.92 16.87 9.26
C LEU A 501 5.64 17.03 10.10
N LEU A 502 4.60 17.65 9.53
CA LEU A 502 3.30 17.84 10.19
C LEU A 502 2.59 16.50 10.45
N MET A 503 2.68 15.53 9.52
CA MET A 503 2.15 14.18 9.71
C MET A 503 2.81 13.44 10.88
N ALA A 504 4.06 13.78 11.20
CA ALA A 504 4.81 13.23 12.33
C ALA A 504 4.67 14.04 13.63
N GLY A 505 3.85 15.09 13.64
CA GLY A 505 3.63 15.95 14.81
C GLY A 505 4.70 17.03 15.03
N GLY A 506 5.53 17.32 14.02
CA GLY A 506 6.44 18.45 14.02
C GLY A 506 5.70 19.77 13.70
N GLU A 507 6.30 20.92 14.08
CA GLU A 507 5.79 22.27 13.79
C GLU A 507 6.31 22.84 12.46
#